data_3b53deda06ac1184136494724d602f40
#
_entry.id   3b53deda06ac1184136494724d602f40
#
_cell.length_a   1.000
_cell.length_b   1.000
_cell.length_c   1.000
_cell.angle_alpha   90.00
_cell.angle_beta   90.00
_cell.angle_gamma   90.00
#
_symmetry.space_group_name_H-M   'P 1'
#
loop_
_entity.id
_entity.type
_entity.pdbx_description
1 polymer ?
#
loop_
_entity_poly.entity_id
_entity_poly.type
_entity_poly.pdbx_seq_one_letter_code
_entity_poly.pdbx_strand_id
1 'polypeptide(L)'
;MTQTAGGVFVPAHAFTPHKSPYGSCVSRLGEMFSGHDLSELAAVELGLSADSHLADRVAELAPLTLLSNSDAHSLPKIAREYNVLWLEGADFQEVLWSLRREQGRKVLANYGLDPRLGKYHRTYCAKCDAIAAAEPPVVSCPLCGQTDIVKGVLDRIVEIADYAEARPPGHRPPYHYQVPLQFLPGIGAVTLGKLLNRFGTEMSVLHAAAREELELVVGKKLAEVILQARDGSLPLLAGGGGRYGKAVSNASETQLSLGW
;
A
#
# COMPACT_ATOMS: atom_id res chain seq x y z
N MET A 1 -16.30 -23.76 2.27
CA MET A 1 -17.51 -22.93 2.53
C MET A 1 -17.68 -21.81 1.51
N THR A 2 -16.70 -20.92 1.29
CA THR A 2 -16.83 -19.80 0.32
C THR A 2 -17.10 -20.31 -1.10
N GLN A 3 -16.32 -21.26 -1.59
CA GLN A 3 -16.48 -21.85 -2.91
C GLN A 3 -17.81 -22.60 -3.08
N THR A 4 -18.25 -23.35 -2.07
CA THR A 4 -19.55 -24.06 -2.12
C THR A 4 -20.74 -23.10 -2.18
N ALA A 5 -20.54 -21.83 -1.77
CA ALA A 5 -21.52 -20.75 -1.88
C ALA A 5 -21.36 -19.92 -3.17
N GLY A 6 -20.50 -20.34 -4.11
CA GLY A 6 -20.23 -19.61 -5.36
C GLY A 6 -19.40 -18.34 -5.18
N GLY A 7 -18.76 -18.15 -4.01
CA GLY A 7 -17.91 -17.00 -3.73
C GLY A 7 -16.43 -17.22 -4.07
N VAL A 8 -15.63 -16.17 -3.99
CA VAL A 8 -14.17 -16.21 -4.08
C VAL A 8 -13.54 -15.78 -2.77
N PHE A 9 -12.51 -16.51 -2.35
CA PHE A 9 -11.72 -16.16 -1.17
C PHE A 9 -10.47 -15.41 -1.60
N VAL A 10 -10.25 -14.23 -1.01
CA VAL A 10 -9.06 -13.40 -1.20
C VAL A 10 -8.48 -13.07 0.17
N PRO A 11 -7.28 -13.53 0.52
CA PRO A 11 -6.62 -13.11 1.76
C PRO A 11 -6.42 -11.60 1.77
N ALA A 12 -6.99 -10.93 2.78
CA ALA A 12 -6.88 -9.49 2.96
C ALA A 12 -5.56 -9.10 3.65
N HIS A 13 -5.01 -7.92 3.29
CA HIS A 13 -3.81 -7.29 3.88
C HIS A 13 -2.74 -8.31 4.28
N ALA A 14 -2.34 -9.15 3.30
CA ALA A 14 -1.64 -10.43 3.49
C ALA A 14 -0.34 -10.36 4.32
N PHE A 15 0.29 -9.19 4.43
CA PHE A 15 1.55 -8.98 5.14
C PHE A 15 1.40 -8.20 6.45
N THR A 16 0.19 -7.74 6.78
CA THR A 16 -0.03 -6.88 7.97
C THR A 16 0.21 -7.67 9.27
N PRO A 17 1.02 -7.17 10.21
CA PRO A 17 1.26 -7.83 11.50
C PRO A 17 -0.04 -8.16 12.24
N HIS A 18 -0.04 -9.26 12.99
CA HIS A 18 -1.11 -9.73 13.90
C HIS A 18 -2.39 -10.27 13.24
N LYS A 19 -2.66 -10.03 11.95
CA LYS A 19 -3.98 -10.31 11.34
C LYS A 19 -3.91 -10.86 9.93
N SER A 20 -2.79 -11.43 9.50
CA SER A 20 -2.65 -11.87 8.13
C SER A 20 -1.82 -13.14 7.99
N PRO A 21 -1.93 -13.85 6.85
CA PRO A 21 -1.14 -15.06 6.62
C PRO A 21 0.35 -14.83 6.86
N TYR A 22 0.98 -13.96 6.08
CA TYR A 22 2.42 -13.73 6.19
C TYR A 22 2.84 -12.87 7.37
N GLY A 23 1.95 -12.02 7.89
CA GLY A 23 2.31 -11.08 8.96
C GLY A 23 2.66 -11.76 10.27
N SER A 24 1.99 -12.89 10.60
CA SER A 24 2.20 -13.57 11.88
C SER A 24 1.92 -15.08 11.89
N CYS A 25 1.36 -15.64 10.81
CA CYS A 25 0.94 -17.04 10.83
C CYS A 25 1.95 -17.96 10.15
N VAL A 26 2.27 -17.71 8.89
CA VAL A 26 3.06 -18.62 8.05
C VAL A 26 4.11 -17.89 7.24
N SER A 27 5.11 -18.60 6.75
CA SER A 27 6.08 -18.08 5.79
C SER A 27 5.72 -18.41 4.35
N ARG A 28 4.84 -19.40 4.16
CA ARG A 28 4.31 -19.83 2.87
C ARG A 28 2.82 -20.12 2.98
N LEU A 29 2.04 -19.76 1.97
CA LEU A 29 0.60 -20.03 1.92
C LEU A 29 0.30 -21.53 1.97
N GLY A 30 1.19 -22.36 1.41
CA GLY A 30 1.07 -23.81 1.47
C GLY A 30 1.15 -24.42 2.87
N GLU A 31 1.61 -23.67 3.88
CA GLU A 31 1.57 -24.09 5.29
C GLU A 31 0.16 -23.90 5.90
N MET A 32 -0.68 -23.05 5.29
CA MET A 32 -2.02 -22.73 5.77
C MET A 32 -3.13 -23.36 4.92
N PHE A 33 -2.92 -23.45 3.60
CA PHE A 33 -3.90 -23.94 2.65
C PHE A 33 -3.50 -25.32 2.12
N SER A 34 -4.48 -26.21 1.94
CA SER A 34 -4.26 -27.47 1.22
C SER A 34 -3.86 -27.19 -0.24
N GLY A 35 -3.26 -28.16 -0.91
CA GLY A 35 -2.88 -28.00 -2.32
C GLY A 35 -4.05 -27.59 -3.22
N HIS A 36 -5.26 -28.14 -2.98
CA HIS A 36 -6.47 -27.77 -3.71
C HIS A 36 -6.91 -26.33 -3.37
N ASP A 37 -7.00 -25.99 -2.09
CA ASP A 37 -7.42 -24.65 -1.68
C ASP A 37 -6.43 -23.56 -2.17
N LEU A 38 -5.13 -23.88 -2.16
CA LEU A 38 -4.09 -22.99 -2.66
C LEU A 38 -4.23 -22.75 -4.17
N SER A 39 -4.54 -23.79 -4.95
CA SER A 39 -4.74 -23.66 -6.40
C SER A 39 -5.99 -22.86 -6.78
N GLU A 40 -6.96 -22.76 -5.86
CA GLU A 40 -8.18 -21.96 -6.05
C GLU A 40 -8.03 -20.48 -5.67
N LEU A 41 -6.90 -20.11 -5.06
CA LEU A 41 -6.64 -18.70 -4.78
C LEU A 41 -6.41 -17.94 -6.09
N ALA A 42 -7.32 -17.03 -6.42
CA ALA A 42 -7.21 -16.20 -7.61
C ALA A 42 -6.37 -14.93 -7.34
N ALA A 43 -6.45 -14.40 -6.12
CA ALA A 43 -5.85 -13.12 -5.77
C ALA A 43 -5.44 -13.06 -4.30
N VAL A 44 -4.57 -12.10 -3.99
CA VAL A 44 -4.16 -11.71 -2.63
C VAL A 44 -4.21 -10.18 -2.56
N GLU A 45 -4.73 -9.65 -1.45
CA GLU A 45 -4.74 -8.21 -1.21
C GLU A 45 -3.52 -7.80 -0.38
N LEU A 46 -2.83 -6.74 -0.85
CA LEU A 46 -1.52 -6.31 -0.37
C LEU A 46 -1.57 -5.60 0.99
N GLY A 47 -2.67 -4.91 1.28
CA GLY A 47 -2.77 -3.97 2.40
C GLY A 47 -2.06 -2.65 2.11
N LEU A 48 -2.13 -1.74 3.08
CA LEU A 48 -1.66 -0.36 2.94
C LEU A 48 -0.14 -0.19 3.21
N SER A 49 0.56 -1.24 3.62
CA SER A 49 1.99 -1.18 3.97
C SER A 49 2.89 -1.98 3.02
N ALA A 50 2.31 -2.56 1.97
CA ALA A 50 3.00 -3.27 0.90
C ALA A 50 2.52 -2.79 -0.47
N ASP A 51 3.31 -3.08 -1.49
CA ASP A 51 3.01 -2.89 -2.91
C ASP A 51 3.32 -4.16 -3.70
N SER A 52 3.06 -4.15 -5.00
CA SER A 52 3.37 -5.29 -5.87
C SER A 52 4.88 -5.54 -5.98
N HIS A 53 5.71 -4.48 -5.92
CA HIS A 53 7.16 -4.62 -5.99
C HIS A 53 7.72 -5.39 -4.78
N LEU A 54 7.24 -5.08 -3.58
CA LEU A 54 7.61 -5.83 -2.38
C LEU A 54 7.09 -7.27 -2.44
N ALA A 55 5.84 -7.47 -2.85
CA ALA A 55 5.21 -8.79 -2.95
C ALA A 55 5.87 -9.70 -3.99
N ASP A 56 6.34 -9.14 -5.12
CA ASP A 56 7.02 -9.89 -6.18
C ASP A 56 8.43 -10.38 -5.80
N ARG A 57 8.86 -10.16 -4.57
CA ARG A 57 10.02 -10.84 -3.97
C ARG A 57 9.69 -12.22 -3.41
N VAL A 58 8.39 -12.57 -3.27
CA VAL A 58 7.90 -13.86 -2.77
C VAL A 58 7.40 -14.69 -3.95
N ALA A 59 8.12 -15.76 -4.32
CA ALA A 59 7.92 -16.52 -5.54
C ALA A 59 6.52 -17.12 -5.68
N GLU A 60 5.93 -17.61 -4.57
CA GLU A 60 4.61 -18.24 -4.59
C GLU A 60 3.47 -17.29 -4.95
N LEU A 61 3.70 -15.96 -4.89
CA LEU A 61 2.73 -14.95 -5.29
C LEU A 61 2.74 -14.65 -6.80
N ALA A 62 3.72 -15.15 -7.54
CA ALA A 62 3.81 -14.92 -8.98
C ALA A 62 2.55 -15.34 -9.76
N PRO A 63 1.90 -16.49 -9.50
CA PRO A 63 0.68 -16.88 -10.20
C PRO A 63 -0.56 -16.10 -9.76
N LEU A 64 -0.54 -15.41 -8.63
CA LEU A 64 -1.70 -14.74 -8.05
C LEU A 64 -1.85 -13.31 -8.55
N THR A 65 -3.10 -12.87 -8.70
CA THR A 65 -3.39 -11.45 -8.93
C THR A 65 -3.24 -10.68 -7.62
N LEU A 66 -2.51 -9.57 -7.66
CA LEU A 66 -2.35 -8.69 -6.51
C LEU A 66 -3.38 -7.56 -6.58
N LEU A 67 -4.04 -7.30 -5.45
CA LEU A 67 -5.04 -6.26 -5.30
C LEU A 67 -4.58 -5.21 -4.28
N SER A 68 -4.99 -3.98 -4.51
CA SER A 68 -4.80 -2.85 -3.58
C SER A 68 -6.17 -2.27 -3.26
N ASN A 69 -6.60 -2.38 -2.00
CA ASN A 69 -7.89 -1.89 -1.55
C ASN A 69 -7.72 -0.95 -0.36
N SER A 70 -8.71 -0.08 -0.16
CA SER A 70 -8.65 0.98 0.85
C SER A 70 -8.77 0.50 2.30
N ASP A 71 -9.30 -0.70 2.54
CA ASP A 71 -9.66 -1.19 3.89
C ASP A 71 -10.41 -0.12 4.70
N ALA A 72 -11.43 0.49 4.05
CA ALA A 72 -12.05 1.70 4.51
C ALA A 72 -12.92 1.48 5.74
N HIS A 73 -12.59 2.14 6.85
CA HIS A 73 -13.36 2.20 8.09
C HIS A 73 -14.13 3.51 8.27
N SER A 74 -14.17 4.36 7.23
CA SER A 74 -14.90 5.64 7.22
C SER A 74 -15.18 6.09 5.81
N LEU A 75 -16.28 6.85 5.60
CA LEU A 75 -16.71 7.30 4.28
C LEU A 75 -15.62 8.00 3.44
N PRO A 76 -14.81 8.92 4.00
CA PRO A 76 -13.76 9.61 3.23
C PRO A 76 -12.64 8.70 2.72
N LYS A 77 -12.56 7.44 3.18
CA LYS A 77 -11.53 6.48 2.75
C LYS A 77 -12.04 5.48 1.72
N ILE A 78 -13.33 5.45 1.43
CA ILE A 78 -13.90 4.56 0.42
C ILE A 78 -13.29 4.88 -0.94
N ALA A 79 -12.80 3.83 -1.63
CA ALA A 79 -12.16 3.93 -2.95
C ALA A 79 -10.94 4.87 -3.01
N ARG A 80 -10.28 5.14 -1.90
CA ARG A 80 -9.01 5.88 -1.87
C ARG A 80 -7.90 5.05 -2.50
N GLU A 81 -7.84 3.76 -2.19
CA GLU A 81 -7.06 2.75 -2.90
C GLU A 81 -8.02 1.85 -3.68
N TYR A 82 -7.69 1.51 -4.92
CA TYR A 82 -8.56 0.77 -5.81
C TYR A 82 -7.80 0.07 -6.93
N ASN A 83 -8.51 -0.78 -7.68
CA ASN A 83 -7.97 -1.47 -8.86
C ASN A 83 -8.79 -1.11 -10.10
N VAL A 84 -8.13 -0.99 -11.23
CA VAL A 84 -8.78 -0.83 -12.53
C VAL A 84 -8.87 -2.21 -13.17
N LEU A 85 -10.07 -2.63 -13.53
CA LEU A 85 -10.35 -3.93 -14.15
C LEU A 85 -10.78 -3.74 -15.60
N TRP A 86 -10.33 -4.66 -16.46
CA TRP A 86 -10.85 -4.80 -17.80
C TRP A 86 -11.97 -5.83 -17.81
N LEU A 87 -13.20 -5.39 -17.99
CA LEU A 87 -14.43 -6.18 -17.96
C LEU A 87 -15.26 -5.88 -19.21
N GLU A 88 -16.07 -6.81 -19.66
CA GLU A 88 -17.10 -6.57 -20.70
C GLU A 88 -18.48 -6.27 -20.11
N GLY A 89 -18.70 -6.64 -18.85
CA GLY A 89 -19.93 -6.40 -18.11
C GLY A 89 -19.67 -6.11 -16.64
N ALA A 90 -20.65 -5.54 -15.95
CA ALA A 90 -20.55 -5.23 -14.53
C ALA A 90 -21.24 -6.32 -13.71
N ASP A 91 -20.69 -7.52 -13.68
CA ASP A 91 -21.19 -8.64 -12.89
C ASP A 91 -20.07 -9.39 -12.16
N PHE A 92 -20.45 -10.29 -11.25
CA PHE A 92 -19.51 -11.04 -10.42
C PHE A 92 -18.62 -11.97 -11.23
N GLN A 93 -19.14 -12.59 -12.28
CA GLN A 93 -18.37 -13.53 -13.10
C GLN A 93 -17.26 -12.82 -13.87
N GLU A 94 -17.52 -11.63 -14.39
CA GLU A 94 -16.52 -10.78 -15.04
C GLU A 94 -15.38 -10.40 -14.09
N VAL A 95 -15.72 -10.04 -12.84
CA VAL A 95 -14.72 -9.77 -11.79
C VAL A 95 -13.89 -11.04 -11.51
N LEU A 96 -14.53 -12.19 -11.38
CA LEU A 96 -13.84 -13.47 -11.13
C LEU A 96 -12.86 -13.83 -12.26
N TRP A 97 -13.28 -13.67 -13.52
CA TRP A 97 -12.41 -13.84 -14.69
C TRP A 97 -11.24 -12.85 -14.66
N SER A 98 -11.47 -11.60 -14.27
CA SER A 98 -10.39 -10.63 -14.19
C SER A 98 -9.36 -10.99 -13.13
N LEU A 99 -9.78 -11.51 -11.97
CA LEU A 99 -8.87 -12.00 -10.92
C LEU A 99 -8.08 -13.23 -11.37
N ARG A 100 -8.69 -14.10 -12.16
CA ARG A 100 -8.05 -15.31 -12.72
C ARG A 100 -7.32 -15.09 -14.04
N ARG A 101 -7.47 -13.90 -14.63
CA ARG A 101 -6.95 -13.56 -15.97
C ARG A 101 -7.50 -14.48 -17.07
N GLU A 102 -8.78 -14.80 -16.97
CA GLU A 102 -9.52 -15.64 -17.90
C GLU A 102 -10.31 -14.79 -18.90
N GLN A 103 -10.68 -15.39 -20.03
CA GLN A 103 -11.54 -14.79 -21.08
C GLN A 103 -11.09 -13.39 -21.54
N GLY A 104 -9.78 -13.08 -21.46
CA GLY A 104 -9.24 -11.76 -21.78
C GLY A 104 -9.44 -10.69 -20.70
N ARG A 105 -10.13 -11.00 -19.59
CA ARG A 105 -10.32 -10.09 -18.46
C ARG A 105 -9.05 -10.05 -17.62
N LYS A 106 -8.76 -8.90 -17.03
CA LYS A 106 -7.57 -8.71 -16.17
C LYS A 106 -7.65 -7.46 -15.33
N VAL A 107 -6.82 -7.39 -14.31
CA VAL A 107 -6.50 -6.15 -13.61
C VAL A 107 -5.55 -5.34 -14.49
N LEU A 108 -5.91 -4.09 -14.81
CA LEU A 108 -5.11 -3.19 -15.64
C LEU A 108 -4.13 -2.35 -14.84
N ALA A 109 -4.51 -1.95 -13.61
CA ALA A 109 -3.69 -1.14 -12.74
C ALA A 109 -4.12 -1.30 -11.28
N ASN A 110 -3.17 -1.17 -10.36
CA ASN A 110 -3.40 -1.00 -8.94
C ASN A 110 -3.09 0.46 -8.57
N TYR A 111 -4.00 1.11 -7.85
CA TYR A 111 -3.80 2.42 -7.25
C TYR A 111 -3.76 2.25 -5.75
N GLY A 112 -2.60 2.39 -5.15
CA GLY A 112 -2.41 2.08 -3.74
C GLY A 112 -1.61 3.12 -2.98
N LEU A 113 -1.76 3.13 -1.67
CA LEU A 113 -0.97 3.96 -0.78
C LEU A 113 0.52 3.68 -1.02
N ASP A 114 1.36 4.72 -1.04
CA ASP A 114 2.79 4.49 -0.93
C ASP A 114 3.06 3.69 0.36
N PRO A 115 3.66 2.49 0.27
CA PRO A 115 3.77 1.59 1.41
C PRO A 115 4.53 2.19 2.58
N ARG A 116 5.42 3.16 2.33
CA ARG A 116 6.13 3.90 3.39
C ARG A 116 5.17 4.66 4.31
N LEU A 117 4.02 5.08 3.81
CA LEU A 117 2.99 5.74 4.62
C LEU A 117 2.15 4.76 5.45
N GLY A 118 2.18 3.46 5.14
CA GLY A 118 1.42 2.45 5.86
C GLY A 118 1.81 2.35 7.32
N LYS A 119 0.81 2.13 8.19
CA LYS A 119 0.96 2.09 9.66
C LYS A 119 1.94 1.03 10.18
N TYR A 120 2.23 0.02 9.37
CA TYR A 120 3.05 -1.13 9.75
C TYR A 120 4.21 -1.36 8.79
N HIS A 121 4.61 -0.34 8.01
CA HIS A 121 5.66 -0.50 7.02
C HIS A 121 6.98 -0.92 7.65
N ARG A 122 7.43 -0.22 8.70
CA ARG A 122 8.69 -0.51 9.40
C ARG A 122 8.45 -1.13 10.78
N THR A 123 9.45 -1.88 11.21
CA THR A 123 9.49 -2.47 12.56
C THR A 123 9.51 -1.39 13.63
N TYR A 124 8.77 -1.63 14.72
CA TYR A 124 8.59 -0.71 15.82
C TYR A 124 8.87 -1.39 17.16
N CYS A 125 9.59 -0.70 18.04
CA CYS A 125 9.84 -1.10 19.41
C CYS A 125 8.95 -0.31 20.37
N ALA A 126 8.02 -1.00 21.05
CA ALA A 126 7.12 -0.36 22.02
C ALA A 126 7.89 0.17 23.26
N LYS A 127 8.98 -0.50 23.67
CA LYS A 127 9.80 -0.08 24.81
C LYS A 127 10.51 1.25 24.58
N CYS A 128 11.02 1.48 23.35
CA CYS A 128 11.74 2.71 22.99
C CYS A 128 10.81 3.75 22.37
N ASP A 129 9.54 3.40 22.09
CA ASP A 129 8.59 4.21 21.30
C ASP A 129 9.18 4.66 19.95
N ALA A 130 9.93 3.79 19.29
CA ALA A 130 10.73 4.14 18.13
C ALA A 130 10.53 3.17 16.96
N ILE A 131 10.51 3.73 15.74
CA ILE A 131 10.59 2.98 14.50
C ILE A 131 12.06 2.65 14.22
N ALA A 132 12.34 1.39 13.86
CA ALA A 132 13.69 0.95 13.56
C ALA A 132 14.21 1.60 12.27
N ALA A 133 15.35 2.28 12.37
CA ALA A 133 16.04 2.87 11.22
C ALA A 133 17.04 1.92 10.53
N ALA A 134 17.32 0.75 11.15
CA ALA A 134 18.26 -0.24 10.62
C ALA A 134 17.75 -0.86 9.30
N GLU A 135 18.67 -1.41 8.51
CA GLU A 135 18.35 -2.14 7.28
C GLU A 135 17.52 -3.40 7.59
N PRO A 136 16.48 -3.69 6.76
CA PRO A 136 15.68 -4.90 6.93
C PRO A 136 16.48 -6.18 6.57
N PRO A 137 16.21 -7.33 7.23
CA PRO A 137 15.16 -7.53 8.23
C PRO A 137 15.62 -7.16 9.64
N VAL A 138 14.80 -6.40 10.38
CA VAL A 138 15.07 -6.07 11.77
C VAL A 138 14.49 -7.16 12.67
N VAL A 139 15.36 -7.85 13.42
CA VAL A 139 15.01 -8.97 14.31
C VAL A 139 15.03 -8.58 15.79
N SER A 140 15.67 -7.47 16.14
CA SER A 140 15.70 -6.89 17.47
C SER A 140 15.79 -5.36 17.40
N CYS A 141 15.34 -4.69 18.43
CA CYS A 141 15.44 -3.23 18.49
C CYS A 141 16.90 -2.77 18.47
N PRO A 142 17.32 -1.94 17.51
CA PRO A 142 18.72 -1.47 17.44
C PRO A 142 19.10 -0.54 18.61
N LEU A 143 18.12 0.02 19.34
CA LEU A 143 18.37 0.93 20.45
C LEU A 143 18.51 0.21 21.81
N CYS A 144 17.72 -0.84 22.05
CA CYS A 144 17.67 -1.48 23.38
C CYS A 144 17.83 -3.00 23.35
N GLY A 145 18.02 -3.61 22.18
CA GLY A 145 18.19 -5.06 22.01
C GLY A 145 16.93 -5.90 22.23
N GLN A 146 15.75 -5.26 22.51
CA GLN A 146 14.49 -5.98 22.72
C GLN A 146 14.09 -6.76 21.48
N THR A 147 13.70 -8.03 21.67
CA THR A 147 13.21 -8.92 20.59
C THR A 147 11.70 -8.95 20.49
N ASP A 148 10.98 -8.57 21.55
CA ASP A 148 9.53 -8.34 21.51
C ASP A 148 9.24 -6.99 20.84
N ILE A 149 9.16 -7.04 19.52
CA ILE A 149 8.97 -5.88 18.63
C ILE A 149 7.83 -6.14 17.66
N VAL A 150 7.14 -5.10 17.24
CA VAL A 150 6.14 -5.19 16.16
C VAL A 150 6.89 -5.20 14.83
N LYS A 151 7.05 -6.38 14.25
CA LYS A 151 7.75 -6.55 12.97
C LYS A 151 7.03 -5.81 11.86
N GLY A 152 7.73 -4.95 11.12
CA GLY A 152 7.19 -4.21 9.98
C GLY A 152 6.96 -5.09 8.77
N VAL A 153 6.07 -4.66 7.89
CA VAL A 153 5.74 -5.37 6.64
C VAL A 153 6.97 -5.50 5.74
N LEU A 154 7.76 -4.43 5.59
CA LEU A 154 9.00 -4.48 4.82
C LEU A 154 9.98 -5.51 5.42
N ASP A 155 10.19 -5.46 6.73
CA ASP A 155 11.09 -6.38 7.42
C ASP A 155 10.63 -7.83 7.29
N ARG A 156 9.31 -8.08 7.38
CA ARG A 156 8.74 -9.41 7.21
C ARG A 156 8.86 -9.93 5.78
N ILE A 157 8.59 -9.08 4.78
CA ILE A 157 8.75 -9.47 3.36
C ILE A 157 10.21 -9.82 3.08
N VAL A 158 11.17 -9.02 3.55
CA VAL A 158 12.60 -9.32 3.38
C VAL A 158 13.00 -10.64 4.03
N GLU A 159 12.43 -10.95 5.19
CA GLU A 159 12.69 -12.21 5.91
C GLU A 159 12.20 -13.45 5.15
N ILE A 160 11.04 -13.37 4.48
CA ILE A 160 10.43 -14.50 3.76
C ILE A 160 10.70 -14.49 2.25
N ALA A 161 11.39 -13.49 1.74
CA ALA A 161 11.64 -13.30 0.32
C ALA A 161 12.47 -14.45 -0.28
N ASP A 162 12.06 -14.90 -1.46
CA ASP A 162 12.83 -15.84 -2.29
C ASP A 162 13.86 -15.09 -3.15
N TYR A 163 13.63 -13.79 -3.41
CA TYR A 163 14.45 -12.95 -4.27
C TYR A 163 14.91 -11.69 -3.54
N ALA A 164 16.16 -11.30 -3.75
CA ALA A 164 16.70 -10.03 -3.23
C ALA A 164 16.00 -8.82 -3.88
N GLU A 165 15.67 -8.92 -5.16
CA GLU A 165 14.97 -7.92 -5.97
C GLU A 165 13.61 -8.46 -6.43
N ALA A 166 12.66 -7.57 -6.71
CA ALA A 166 11.36 -7.95 -7.26
C ALA A 166 11.49 -8.67 -8.60
N ARG A 167 10.72 -9.74 -8.79
CA ARG A 167 10.62 -10.48 -10.06
C ARG A 167 9.18 -10.52 -10.53
N PRO A 168 8.63 -9.40 -11.04
CA PRO A 168 7.25 -9.34 -11.46
C PRO A 168 7.01 -10.27 -12.66
N PRO A 169 5.95 -11.09 -12.64
CA PRO A 169 5.54 -11.87 -13.81
C PRO A 169 4.99 -10.93 -14.89
N GLY A 170 5.04 -11.36 -16.15
CA GLY A 170 4.65 -10.53 -17.30
C GLY A 170 3.20 -10.04 -17.32
N HIS A 171 2.35 -10.61 -16.47
CA HIS A 171 0.96 -10.19 -16.31
C HIS A 171 0.74 -9.20 -15.15
N ARG A 172 1.79 -8.86 -14.38
CA ARG A 172 1.66 -7.94 -13.25
C ARG A 172 1.28 -6.55 -13.75
N PRO A 173 0.15 -5.97 -13.30
CA PRO A 173 -0.22 -4.63 -13.69
C PRO A 173 0.69 -3.58 -13.04
N PRO A 174 0.79 -2.38 -13.60
CA PRO A 174 1.48 -1.27 -12.96
C PRO A 174 0.83 -0.92 -11.61
N TYR A 175 1.66 -0.55 -10.65
CA TYR A 175 1.24 -0.02 -9.36
C TYR A 175 1.45 1.50 -9.34
N HIS A 176 0.36 2.24 -9.16
CA HIS A 176 0.37 3.69 -9.06
C HIS A 176 0.35 4.10 -7.60
N TYR A 177 1.46 4.67 -7.13
CA TYR A 177 1.60 5.13 -5.77
C TYR A 177 0.75 6.36 -5.51
N GLN A 178 0.07 6.38 -4.37
CA GLN A 178 -0.75 7.50 -3.93
C GLN A 178 -0.26 8.02 -2.58
N VAL A 179 -0.18 9.35 -2.47
CA VAL A 179 -0.04 10.07 -1.21
C VAL A 179 -1.34 10.84 -1.01
N PRO A 180 -2.27 10.36 -0.16
CA PRO A 180 -3.53 11.03 0.06
C PRO A 180 -3.35 12.49 0.48
N LEU A 181 -4.23 13.38 0.02
CA LEU A 181 -4.12 14.84 0.25
C LEU A 181 -3.99 15.18 1.73
N GLN A 182 -4.65 14.43 2.61
CA GLN A 182 -4.57 14.64 4.07
C GLN A 182 -3.17 14.37 4.66
N PHE A 183 -2.27 13.69 3.94
CA PHE A 183 -0.89 13.43 4.37
C PHE A 183 0.08 14.53 3.92
N LEU A 184 -0.38 15.40 2.99
CA LEU A 184 0.47 16.44 2.42
C LEU A 184 0.62 17.62 3.39
N PRO A 185 1.85 18.10 3.62
CA PRO A 185 2.08 19.25 4.47
C PRO A 185 1.37 20.49 3.92
N GLY A 186 0.62 21.18 4.78
CA GLY A 186 -0.14 22.39 4.41
C GLY A 186 -1.57 22.12 3.90
N ILE A 187 -1.99 20.87 3.74
CA ILE A 187 -3.40 20.54 3.40
C ILE A 187 -4.19 20.23 4.68
N GLY A 188 -4.85 21.25 5.23
CA GLY A 188 -5.87 21.10 6.27
C GLY A 188 -7.27 20.98 5.68
N ALA A 189 -8.27 20.80 6.55
CA ALA A 189 -9.67 20.56 6.15
C ALA A 189 -10.22 21.66 5.20
N VAL A 190 -9.88 22.94 5.43
CA VAL A 190 -10.33 24.03 4.56
C VAL A 190 -9.73 23.93 3.16
N THR A 191 -8.44 23.65 3.06
CA THR A 191 -7.74 23.49 1.76
C THR A 191 -8.25 22.26 1.03
N LEU A 192 -8.44 21.14 1.73
CA LEU A 192 -9.05 19.93 1.17
C LEU A 192 -10.45 20.23 0.61
N GLY A 193 -11.28 20.94 1.36
CA GLY A 193 -12.62 21.34 0.90
C GLY A 193 -12.57 22.20 -0.37
N LYS A 194 -11.64 23.16 -0.49
CA LYS A 194 -11.47 23.95 -1.72
C LYS A 194 -11.08 23.09 -2.92
N LEU A 195 -10.15 22.14 -2.73
CA LEU A 195 -9.72 21.23 -3.79
C LEU A 195 -10.87 20.32 -4.23
N LEU A 196 -11.59 19.70 -3.31
CA LEU A 196 -12.72 18.83 -3.64
C LEU A 196 -13.88 19.60 -4.30
N ASN A 197 -14.18 20.80 -3.86
CA ASN A 197 -15.20 21.64 -4.50
C ASN A 197 -14.84 22.02 -5.95
N ARG A 198 -13.55 22.22 -6.24
CA ARG A 198 -13.09 22.58 -7.61
C ARG A 198 -12.97 21.38 -8.52
N PHE A 199 -12.43 20.27 -8.02
CA PHE A 199 -12.05 19.11 -8.85
C PHE A 199 -12.94 17.89 -8.68
N GLY A 200 -13.92 17.92 -7.78
CA GLY A 200 -14.90 16.87 -7.52
C GLY A 200 -14.40 15.74 -6.64
N THR A 201 -13.23 15.16 -6.95
CA THR A 201 -12.68 14.01 -6.21
C THR A 201 -11.21 14.19 -5.87
N GLU A 202 -10.75 13.50 -4.82
CA GLU A 202 -9.34 13.42 -4.46
C GLU A 202 -8.51 12.82 -5.61
N MET A 203 -9.04 11.82 -6.29
CA MET A 203 -8.38 11.18 -7.44
C MET A 203 -8.14 12.16 -8.60
N SER A 204 -9.12 13.05 -8.87
CA SER A 204 -8.94 14.10 -9.87
C SER A 204 -7.77 15.04 -9.50
N VAL A 205 -7.66 15.40 -8.21
CA VAL A 205 -6.54 16.22 -7.72
C VAL A 205 -5.21 15.48 -7.83
N LEU A 206 -5.16 14.22 -7.39
CA LEU A 206 -3.92 13.44 -7.35
C LEU A 206 -3.40 13.04 -8.72
N HIS A 207 -4.29 12.80 -9.71
CA HIS A 207 -3.87 12.18 -10.97
C HIS A 207 -4.13 13.03 -12.22
N ALA A 208 -5.08 13.98 -12.20
CA ALA A 208 -5.54 14.63 -13.42
C ALA A 208 -5.42 16.16 -13.43
N ALA A 209 -5.60 16.83 -12.29
CA ALA A 209 -5.63 18.30 -12.24
C ALA A 209 -4.35 18.93 -12.80
N ALA A 210 -4.51 19.93 -13.67
CA ALA A 210 -3.38 20.66 -14.26
C ALA A 210 -2.68 21.57 -13.22
N ARG A 211 -1.39 21.80 -13.40
CA ARG A 211 -0.58 22.65 -12.51
C ARG A 211 -1.23 24.03 -12.32
N GLU A 212 -1.60 24.65 -13.43
CA GLU A 212 -2.16 26.01 -13.45
C GLU A 212 -3.47 26.09 -12.66
N GLU A 213 -4.32 25.07 -12.77
CA GLU A 213 -5.57 25.00 -12.02
C GLU A 213 -5.33 24.78 -10.53
N LEU A 214 -4.36 23.93 -10.17
CA LEU A 214 -3.95 23.74 -8.77
C LEU A 214 -3.42 25.05 -8.19
N GLU A 215 -2.56 25.75 -8.90
CA GLU A 215 -2.00 27.05 -8.46
C GLU A 215 -3.07 28.09 -8.20
N LEU A 216 -4.13 28.13 -9.02
CA LEU A 216 -5.27 29.05 -8.81
C LEU A 216 -6.03 28.75 -7.52
N VAL A 217 -6.13 27.47 -7.12
CA VAL A 217 -6.92 27.05 -5.95
C VAL A 217 -6.12 27.13 -4.65
N VAL A 218 -4.86 26.70 -4.66
CA VAL A 218 -4.05 26.53 -3.44
C VAL A 218 -2.73 27.31 -3.43
N GLY A 219 -2.43 28.01 -4.52
CA GLY A 219 -1.18 28.76 -4.69
C GLY A 219 -0.01 27.88 -5.11
N LYS A 220 1.04 28.50 -5.66
CA LYS A 220 2.20 27.81 -6.27
C LYS A 220 2.88 26.83 -5.33
N LYS A 221 3.13 27.20 -4.08
CA LYS A 221 3.86 26.38 -3.12
C LYS A 221 3.14 25.06 -2.83
N LEU A 222 1.83 25.09 -2.64
CA LEU A 222 1.07 23.89 -2.31
C LEU A 222 0.74 23.06 -3.54
N ALA A 223 0.54 23.69 -4.70
CA ALA A 223 0.44 23.01 -5.99
C ALA A 223 1.71 22.19 -6.26
N GLU A 224 2.90 22.74 -5.99
CA GLU A 224 4.17 22.00 -6.14
C GLU A 224 4.24 20.77 -5.24
N VAL A 225 3.80 20.86 -3.97
CA VAL A 225 3.75 19.71 -3.05
C VAL A 225 2.83 18.60 -3.60
N ILE A 226 1.67 18.99 -4.16
CA ILE A 226 0.75 18.01 -4.77
C ILE A 226 1.39 17.33 -5.99
N LEU A 227 2.11 18.08 -6.82
CA LEU A 227 2.79 17.55 -7.99
C LEU A 227 3.96 16.64 -7.61
N GLN A 228 4.74 17.00 -6.60
CA GLN A 228 5.80 16.13 -6.04
C GLN A 228 5.23 14.84 -5.46
N ALA A 229 4.05 14.89 -4.85
CA ALA A 229 3.36 13.68 -4.41
C ALA A 229 2.94 12.79 -5.58
N ARG A 230 2.52 13.40 -6.70
CA ARG A 230 2.10 12.71 -7.93
C ARG A 230 3.27 12.02 -8.65
N ASP A 231 4.41 12.68 -8.73
CA ASP A 231 5.60 12.16 -9.42
C ASP A 231 6.52 11.31 -8.51
N GLY A 232 6.18 11.18 -7.22
CA GLY A 232 6.91 10.38 -6.24
C GLY A 232 8.18 11.04 -5.70
N SER A 233 8.45 12.31 -6.02
CA SER A 233 9.63 13.05 -5.56
C SER A 233 9.47 13.66 -4.15
N LEU A 234 8.24 13.62 -3.58
CA LEU A 234 7.99 14.10 -2.23
C LEU A 234 8.66 13.20 -1.18
N PRO A 235 9.51 13.75 -0.30
CA PRO A 235 10.13 12.95 0.76
C PRO A 235 9.10 12.40 1.73
N LEU A 236 9.23 11.10 2.08
CA LEU A 236 8.33 10.41 2.98
C LEU A 236 9.10 9.81 4.18
N LEU A 237 8.60 10.03 5.37
CA LEU A 237 9.01 9.32 6.58
C LEU A 237 8.14 8.09 6.77
N ALA A 238 8.78 6.94 6.99
CA ALA A 238 8.08 5.67 7.08
C ALA A 238 7.22 5.57 8.36
N GLY A 239 6.06 4.91 8.21
CA GLY A 239 5.19 4.53 9.32
C GLY A 239 5.60 3.21 9.96
N GLY A 240 5.12 2.97 11.17
CA GLY A 240 5.36 1.75 11.95
C GLY A 240 4.60 1.78 13.27
N GLY A 241 4.42 0.61 13.90
CA GLY A 241 3.79 0.50 15.21
C GLY A 241 2.36 1.02 15.30
N GLY A 242 1.60 0.94 14.21
CA GLY A 242 0.23 1.46 14.16
C GLY A 242 0.12 2.94 13.80
N ARG A 243 1.24 3.63 13.54
CA ARG A 243 1.28 5.04 13.17
C ARG A 243 1.57 5.19 11.68
N TYR A 244 0.79 6.01 11.00
CA TYR A 244 1.04 6.35 9.60
C TYR A 244 2.38 7.07 9.43
N GLY A 245 3.02 6.84 8.28
CA GLY A 245 4.12 7.66 7.81
C GLY A 245 3.67 9.09 7.50
N LYS A 246 4.61 9.94 7.16
CA LYS A 246 4.35 11.38 6.92
C LYS A 246 5.07 11.82 5.66
N ALA A 247 4.41 12.66 4.87
CA ALA A 247 5.08 13.45 3.86
C ALA A 247 5.75 14.67 4.53
N VAL A 248 6.98 14.98 4.14
CA VAL A 248 7.75 16.12 4.65
C VAL A 248 8.10 17.08 3.52
N SER A 249 8.06 18.38 3.77
CA SER A 249 8.55 19.35 2.80
C SER A 249 10.05 19.52 2.95
N ASN A 250 10.78 19.75 1.84
CA ASN A 250 12.24 19.96 1.85
C ASN A 250 12.73 21.05 2.83
N ALA A 251 11.84 21.95 3.27
CA ALA A 251 12.13 22.94 4.30
C ALA A 251 12.24 22.36 5.73
N SER A 252 11.74 21.13 5.96
CA SER A 252 11.74 20.49 7.29
C SER A 252 12.96 19.61 7.52
N GLU A 253 13.70 19.22 6.48
CA GLU A 253 14.91 18.39 6.63
C GLU A 253 16.06 19.13 7.34
N THR A 254 16.13 20.45 7.19
CA THR A 254 17.15 21.26 7.85
C THR A 254 16.98 21.31 9.38
N GLN A 255 15.77 21.03 9.88
CA GLN A 255 15.49 21.03 11.32
C GLN A 255 15.69 19.65 11.98
N LEU A 256 15.59 18.56 11.21
CA LEU A 256 15.81 17.18 11.73
C LEU A 256 17.29 16.81 11.80
N SER A 257 18.15 17.47 11.04
CA SER A 257 19.60 17.27 11.05
C SER A 257 20.35 18.05 12.17
N LEU A 258 19.67 18.89 12.92
CA LEU A 258 20.25 19.74 13.97
C LEU A 258 19.80 19.38 15.40
N GLY A 259 19.07 18.28 15.56
CA GLY A 259 18.54 17.81 16.85
C GLY A 259 19.23 16.55 17.35
N TRP A 260 20.51 16.63 17.72
CA TRP A 260 21.22 15.68 18.58
C TRP A 260 21.98 16.45 19.64
#